data_0770572c85153785ff7ce6aa6bc8e9e7
#
_entry.id   0770572c85153785ff7ce6aa6bc8e9e7
#
_cell.length_a   1.000
_cell.length_b   1.000
_cell.length_c   1.000
_cell.angle_alpha   90.00
_cell.angle_beta   90.00
_cell.angle_gamma   90.00
#
_symmetry.space_group_name_H-M   'P 1'
#
loop_
_entity.id
_entity.type
_entity.pdbx_description
1 polymer ?
#
loop_
_entity_poly.entity_id
_entity_poly.type
_entity_poly.pdbx_seq_one_letter_code
_entity_poly.pdbx_strand_id
1 'polypeptide(L)'
;MSGKSRRVYIAPQLIVLALIIACAGCSNKSYKADTPSAKTFTSPDDAGNSLLEVAKSGDQDAVLGIFGPGSKEIVFSADPVQDKATVATFVASYEAMHRWRKMPDGSQILLIGADNLAFPIPLKKNESGQWAFDIAAGRDEILARRIGRNELAVIDVCGALADAQAEYFSQRHNDGKTKHYALKFISDPGTQNGLYWQSSEGQPRSPLGPLVAFASTEGYKAQANSHVPFHGYYFHMLNRQGSHAQGGAKDYMVDGKMVNGFAFIAYPAEYGNSGVMTFIINQDGALFQKDLGKTTAETAAAINEFDPESGWVPVEE
;
A
#
# COMPACT_ATOMS: atom_id res chain seq x y z
N MET A 1 23.70 59.18 37.93
CA MET A 1 24.32 60.16 37.02
C MET A 1 24.46 59.46 35.69
N SER A 2 23.53 59.52 34.86
CA SER A 2 23.22 60.49 33.82
C SER A 2 24.22 60.45 32.65
N GLY A 3 23.70 60.15 31.47
CA GLY A 3 24.38 60.26 30.21
C GLY A 3 23.60 59.68 29.06
N LYS A 4 22.45 60.30 28.68
CA LYS A 4 21.74 60.05 27.40
C LYS A 4 22.55 60.67 26.27
N SER A 5 22.87 59.90 25.23
CA SER A 5 23.32 60.45 23.93
C SER A 5 22.32 60.01 22.85
N ARG A 6 21.60 61.00 22.31
CA ARG A 6 20.77 60.94 21.11
C ARG A 6 21.68 60.97 19.88
N ARG A 7 21.54 60.04 18.95
CA ARG A 7 22.07 60.21 17.59
C ARG A 7 20.90 60.41 16.60
N VAL A 8 21.08 61.51 15.87
CA VAL A 8 20.24 62.09 14.85
C VAL A 8 20.36 61.26 13.56
N TYR A 9 19.23 60.91 12.99
CA TYR A 9 19.16 60.31 11.65
C TYR A 9 19.17 61.40 10.59
N ILE A 10 20.10 61.29 9.64
CA ILE A 10 20.14 62.09 8.41
C ILE A 10 19.75 61.11 7.27
N ALA A 11 18.68 61.45 6.57
CA ALA A 11 18.26 60.78 5.35
C ALA A 11 18.99 61.36 4.14
N PRO A 12 19.42 60.59 3.17
CA PRO A 12 19.74 61.12 1.85
C PRO A 12 18.57 60.93 0.86
N GLN A 13 18.34 61.98 0.16
CA GLN A 13 17.31 62.18 -0.86
C GLN A 13 17.56 61.34 -2.11
N LEU A 14 16.44 60.91 -2.69
CA LEU A 14 16.30 60.27 -3.99
C LEU A 14 16.79 61.16 -5.14
N ILE A 15 17.56 60.60 -6.03
CA ILE A 15 17.73 61.04 -7.40
C ILE A 15 17.07 60.01 -8.31
N VAL A 16 15.94 60.41 -8.91
CA VAL A 16 15.24 59.65 -9.94
C VAL A 16 15.90 59.96 -11.28
N LEU A 17 16.55 58.94 -11.85
CA LEU A 17 17.00 58.99 -13.24
C LEU A 17 16.11 58.10 -14.08
N ALA A 18 15.21 58.70 -14.84
CA ALA A 18 14.34 57.97 -15.79
C ALA A 18 15.17 57.61 -17.04
N LEU A 19 15.44 56.34 -17.19
CA LEU A 19 15.97 55.78 -18.45
C LEU A 19 14.82 55.07 -19.19
N ILE A 20 14.36 55.69 -20.27
CA ILE A 20 13.42 55.10 -21.22
C ILE A 20 14.22 54.09 -22.08
N ILE A 21 14.07 52.82 -21.83
CA ILE A 21 14.52 51.77 -22.74
C ILE A 21 13.31 51.23 -23.48
N ALA A 22 13.31 51.51 -24.79
CA ALA A 22 12.39 50.89 -25.73
C ALA A 22 12.68 49.40 -25.81
N CYS A 23 11.87 48.56 -25.18
CA CYS A 23 11.91 47.14 -25.34
C CYS A 23 11.15 46.75 -26.62
N ALA A 24 11.91 46.33 -27.61
CA ALA A 24 11.44 45.54 -28.74
C ALA A 24 10.69 44.31 -28.24
N GLY A 25 9.53 44.04 -28.84
CA GLY A 25 8.65 42.95 -28.47
C GLY A 25 9.35 41.60 -28.52
N CYS A 26 9.63 41.04 -27.35
CA CYS A 26 9.82 39.59 -27.19
C CYS A 26 8.45 38.96 -27.04
N SER A 27 7.98 38.36 -28.12
CA SER A 27 6.85 37.43 -28.12
C SER A 27 7.15 36.32 -27.12
N ASN A 28 6.56 36.39 -25.92
CA ASN A 28 6.53 35.28 -24.96
C ASN A 28 5.71 34.17 -25.61
N LYS A 29 6.34 33.28 -26.38
CA LYS A 29 5.83 31.91 -26.55
C LYS A 29 5.86 31.26 -25.18
N SER A 30 4.71 31.30 -24.51
CA SER A 30 4.49 30.42 -23.39
C SER A 30 4.64 28.98 -23.93
N TYR A 31 5.77 28.36 -23.63
CA TYR A 31 5.89 26.91 -23.70
C TYR A 31 4.91 26.35 -22.64
N LYS A 32 3.67 26.06 -23.09
CA LYS A 32 2.90 25.02 -22.42
C LYS A 32 3.76 23.78 -22.58
N ALA A 33 4.36 23.31 -21.48
CA ALA A 33 4.81 21.94 -21.40
C ALA A 33 3.57 21.12 -21.76
N ASP A 34 3.61 20.42 -22.90
CA ASP A 34 2.57 19.47 -23.26
C ASP A 34 2.57 18.40 -22.15
N THR A 35 1.65 18.55 -21.20
CA THR A 35 1.34 17.48 -20.27
C THR A 35 0.84 16.34 -21.16
N PRO A 36 1.47 15.17 -21.15
CA PRO A 36 1.08 14.08 -22.03
C PRO A 36 -0.40 13.78 -21.81
N SER A 37 -1.24 14.04 -22.79
CA SER A 37 -2.66 13.69 -22.73
C SER A 37 -2.80 12.17 -22.80
N ALA A 38 -3.89 11.62 -22.22
CA ALA A 38 -4.20 10.20 -22.39
C ALA A 38 -4.24 9.82 -23.88
N LYS A 39 -3.80 8.62 -24.22
CA LYS A 39 -3.86 8.08 -25.57
C LYS A 39 -5.30 7.99 -26.06
N THR A 40 -5.54 8.36 -27.32
CA THR A 40 -6.85 8.25 -27.96
C THR A 40 -6.84 7.15 -29.02
N PHE A 41 -8.01 6.59 -29.31
CA PHE A 41 -8.20 5.41 -30.16
C PHE A 41 -9.31 5.61 -31.15
N THR A 42 -9.24 4.89 -32.27
CA THR A 42 -10.25 4.95 -33.33
C THR A 42 -11.48 4.10 -33.03
N SER A 43 -11.32 3.04 -32.26
CA SER A 43 -12.38 2.12 -31.85
C SER A 43 -12.16 1.56 -30.46
N PRO A 44 -13.16 0.97 -29.81
CA PRO A 44 -12.99 0.21 -28.58
C PRO A 44 -12.00 -0.96 -28.73
N ASP A 45 -12.02 -1.67 -29.84
CA ASP A 45 -11.10 -2.79 -30.08
C ASP A 45 -9.65 -2.32 -30.21
N ASP A 46 -9.41 -1.17 -30.86
CA ASP A 46 -8.09 -0.52 -30.91
C ASP A 46 -7.58 -0.16 -29.51
N ALA A 47 -8.45 0.37 -28.66
CA ALA A 47 -8.13 0.70 -27.27
C ALA A 47 -7.80 -0.56 -26.44
N GLY A 48 -8.62 -1.61 -26.56
CA GLY A 48 -8.42 -2.87 -25.86
C GLY A 48 -7.14 -3.57 -26.26
N ASN A 49 -6.85 -3.65 -27.57
CA ASN A 49 -5.62 -4.25 -28.10
C ASN A 49 -4.37 -3.47 -27.66
N SER A 50 -4.43 -2.13 -27.73
CA SER A 50 -3.33 -1.29 -27.23
C SER A 50 -3.08 -1.48 -25.72
N LEU A 51 -4.14 -1.59 -24.92
CA LEU A 51 -4.00 -1.86 -23.49
C LEU A 51 -3.37 -3.23 -23.22
N LEU A 52 -3.78 -4.27 -23.96
CA LEU A 52 -3.20 -5.61 -23.87
C LEU A 52 -1.69 -5.61 -24.23
N GLU A 53 -1.31 -4.96 -25.33
CA GLU A 53 0.09 -4.89 -25.75
C GLU A 53 0.96 -4.21 -24.70
N VAL A 54 0.50 -3.10 -24.15
CA VAL A 54 1.22 -2.37 -23.10
C VAL A 54 1.28 -3.17 -21.81
N ALA A 55 0.19 -3.86 -21.42
CA ALA A 55 0.17 -4.73 -20.25
C ALA A 55 1.19 -5.88 -20.39
N LYS A 56 1.32 -6.47 -21.58
CA LYS A 56 2.31 -7.53 -21.87
C LYS A 56 3.75 -7.04 -21.84
N SER A 57 4.00 -5.80 -22.27
CA SER A 57 5.36 -5.24 -22.29
C SER A 57 5.95 -5.06 -20.89
N GLY A 58 5.13 -4.89 -19.87
CA GLY A 58 5.55 -4.54 -18.52
C GLY A 58 6.12 -3.11 -18.38
N ASP A 59 5.99 -2.30 -19.43
CA ASP A 59 6.44 -0.91 -19.45
C ASP A 59 5.42 -0.03 -18.74
N GLN A 60 5.76 0.42 -17.51
CA GLN A 60 4.90 1.26 -16.67
C GLN A 60 4.62 2.62 -17.32
N ASP A 61 5.60 3.23 -18.00
CA ASP A 61 5.41 4.53 -18.65
C ASP A 61 4.44 4.40 -19.83
N ALA A 62 4.52 3.30 -20.57
CA ALA A 62 3.56 2.99 -21.63
C ALA A 62 2.13 2.78 -21.08
N VAL A 63 1.98 2.10 -19.92
CA VAL A 63 0.69 1.97 -19.23
C VAL A 63 0.14 3.34 -18.83
N LEU A 64 0.98 4.20 -18.25
CA LEU A 64 0.59 5.56 -17.89
C LEU A 64 0.22 6.41 -19.11
N GLY A 65 0.87 6.17 -20.25
CA GLY A 65 0.53 6.79 -21.53
C GLY A 65 -0.89 6.47 -22.01
N ILE A 66 -1.38 5.26 -21.75
CA ILE A 66 -2.77 4.86 -22.06
C ILE A 66 -3.79 5.70 -21.28
N PHE A 67 -3.57 5.86 -19.97
CA PHE A 67 -4.54 6.47 -19.07
C PHE A 67 -4.33 7.98 -18.86
N GLY A 68 -3.14 8.49 -19.21
CA GLY A 68 -2.81 9.90 -19.09
C GLY A 68 -2.31 10.33 -17.71
N PRO A 69 -2.07 11.63 -17.54
CA PRO A 69 -1.48 12.19 -16.32
C PRO A 69 -2.40 11.98 -15.11
N GLY A 70 -1.80 11.75 -13.94
CA GLY A 70 -2.53 11.50 -12.68
C GLY A 70 -3.06 10.07 -12.52
N SER A 71 -2.79 9.19 -13.51
CA SER A 71 -3.21 7.78 -13.42
C SER A 71 -2.31 6.91 -12.52
N LYS A 72 -1.08 7.34 -12.24
CA LYS A 72 -0.07 6.54 -11.56
C LYS A 72 -0.56 6.00 -10.21
N GLU A 73 -1.09 6.84 -9.35
CA GLU A 73 -1.59 6.47 -8.02
C GLU A 73 -2.85 5.62 -8.07
N ILE A 74 -3.57 5.65 -9.20
CA ILE A 74 -4.77 4.83 -9.41
C ILE A 74 -4.38 3.46 -9.94
N VAL A 75 -3.51 3.41 -10.95
CA VAL A 75 -3.14 2.18 -11.67
C VAL A 75 -2.17 1.33 -10.86
N PHE A 76 -1.20 1.95 -10.21
CA PHE A 76 -0.19 1.28 -9.39
C PHE A 76 -0.45 1.47 -7.90
N SER A 77 0.00 0.50 -7.11
CA SER A 77 -0.04 0.52 -5.66
C SER A 77 1.37 0.61 -5.07
N ALA A 78 1.47 0.70 -3.75
CA ALA A 78 2.76 0.58 -3.06
C ALA A 78 3.33 -0.84 -3.06
N ASP A 79 2.56 -1.83 -3.57
CA ASP A 79 2.94 -3.24 -3.63
C ASP A 79 3.23 -3.68 -5.08
N PRO A 80 4.49 -3.61 -5.53
CA PRO A 80 4.86 -3.94 -6.91
C PRO A 80 4.68 -5.43 -7.26
N VAL A 81 4.67 -6.32 -6.25
CA VAL A 81 4.43 -7.75 -6.47
C VAL A 81 2.97 -7.96 -6.84
N GLN A 82 2.07 -7.34 -6.10
CA GLN A 82 0.63 -7.41 -6.37
C GLN A 82 0.26 -6.70 -7.68
N ASP A 83 0.89 -5.57 -7.98
CA ASP A 83 0.69 -4.87 -9.26
C ASP A 83 1.04 -5.77 -10.45
N LYS A 84 2.17 -6.45 -10.38
CA LYS A 84 2.59 -7.40 -11.41
C LYS A 84 1.62 -8.57 -11.56
N ALA A 85 1.14 -9.14 -10.45
CA ALA A 85 0.15 -10.22 -10.46
C ALA A 85 -1.19 -9.74 -11.05
N THR A 86 -1.62 -8.53 -10.73
CA THR A 86 -2.85 -7.92 -11.27
C THR A 86 -2.76 -7.75 -12.78
N VAL A 87 -1.63 -7.27 -13.31
CA VAL A 87 -1.39 -7.14 -14.76
C VAL A 87 -1.39 -8.51 -15.44
N ALA A 88 -0.73 -9.51 -14.86
CA ALA A 88 -0.71 -10.87 -15.41
C ALA A 88 -2.12 -11.49 -15.47
N THR A 89 -2.93 -11.28 -14.43
CA THR A 89 -4.32 -11.72 -14.38
C THR A 89 -5.16 -11.02 -15.45
N PHE A 90 -4.98 -9.72 -15.65
CA PHE A 90 -5.64 -8.98 -16.72
C PHE A 90 -5.31 -9.56 -18.09
N VAL A 91 -4.01 -9.78 -18.39
CA VAL A 91 -3.56 -10.35 -19.68
C VAL A 91 -4.20 -11.72 -19.93
N ALA A 92 -4.11 -12.62 -18.95
CA ALA A 92 -4.68 -13.96 -19.08
C ALA A 92 -6.20 -13.93 -19.29
N SER A 93 -6.92 -13.08 -18.54
CA SER A 93 -8.37 -12.94 -18.65
C SER A 93 -8.80 -12.32 -19.99
N TYR A 94 -8.06 -11.31 -20.47
CA TYR A 94 -8.34 -10.67 -21.76
C TYR A 94 -8.13 -11.66 -22.91
N GLU A 95 -7.03 -12.43 -22.90
CA GLU A 95 -6.75 -13.43 -23.94
C GLU A 95 -7.73 -14.58 -23.93
N ALA A 96 -8.19 -15.01 -22.76
CA ALA A 96 -9.18 -16.06 -22.65
C ALA A 96 -10.53 -15.65 -23.28
N MET A 97 -10.99 -14.46 -22.98
CA MET A 97 -12.19 -13.87 -23.59
C MET A 97 -12.24 -12.37 -23.28
N HIS A 98 -12.63 -11.57 -24.24
CA HIS A 98 -12.94 -10.15 -24.04
C HIS A 98 -14.08 -9.71 -24.97
N ARG A 99 -14.86 -8.73 -24.51
CA ARG A 99 -15.92 -8.09 -25.28
C ARG A 99 -16.27 -6.73 -24.72
N TRP A 100 -16.81 -5.86 -25.56
CA TRP A 100 -17.29 -4.56 -25.18
C TRP A 100 -18.80 -4.57 -24.92
N ARG A 101 -19.23 -3.92 -23.86
CA ARG A 101 -20.64 -3.69 -23.54
C ARG A 101 -20.93 -2.20 -23.60
N LYS A 102 -21.82 -1.80 -24.52
CA LYS A 102 -22.29 -0.42 -24.64
C LYS A 102 -23.20 -0.08 -23.46
N MET A 103 -22.96 1.06 -22.85
CA MET A 103 -23.74 1.60 -21.74
C MET A 103 -24.75 2.64 -22.24
N PRO A 104 -25.82 2.95 -21.45
CA PRO A 104 -26.85 3.92 -21.85
C PRO A 104 -26.31 5.35 -22.10
N ASP A 105 -25.24 5.74 -21.42
CA ASP A 105 -24.54 7.04 -21.57
C ASP A 105 -23.61 7.08 -22.80
N GLY A 106 -23.55 6.01 -23.57
CA GLY A 106 -22.71 5.88 -24.76
C GLY A 106 -21.28 5.40 -24.46
N SER A 107 -20.87 5.27 -23.20
CA SER A 107 -19.59 4.68 -22.83
C SER A 107 -19.54 3.18 -23.14
N GLN A 108 -18.35 2.60 -23.12
CA GLN A 108 -18.12 1.17 -23.32
C GLN A 108 -17.40 0.60 -22.08
N ILE A 109 -17.84 -0.55 -21.63
CA ILE A 109 -17.20 -1.32 -20.57
C ILE A 109 -16.56 -2.55 -21.19
N LEU A 110 -15.27 -2.75 -20.96
CA LEU A 110 -14.57 -3.96 -21.33
C LEU A 110 -14.91 -5.08 -20.33
N LEU A 111 -15.41 -6.20 -20.82
CA LEU A 111 -15.65 -7.42 -20.06
C LEU A 111 -14.57 -8.43 -20.43
N ILE A 112 -13.90 -9.02 -19.42
CA ILE A 112 -12.78 -9.96 -19.59
C ILE A 112 -13.03 -11.26 -18.83
N GLY A 113 -12.44 -12.33 -19.32
CA GLY A 113 -12.52 -13.66 -18.72
C GLY A 113 -13.88 -14.33 -18.88
N ALA A 114 -13.94 -15.61 -18.57
CA ALA A 114 -15.16 -16.43 -18.68
C ALA A 114 -16.31 -15.88 -17.79
N ASP A 115 -15.96 -15.28 -16.65
CA ASP A 115 -16.91 -14.70 -15.69
C ASP A 115 -17.41 -13.31 -16.11
N ASN A 116 -16.94 -12.78 -17.25
CA ASN A 116 -17.28 -11.45 -17.74
C ASN A 116 -16.99 -10.35 -16.73
N LEU A 117 -15.84 -10.41 -16.08
CA LEU A 117 -15.42 -9.40 -15.11
C LEU A 117 -15.32 -8.03 -15.81
N ALA A 118 -16.00 -7.04 -15.26
CA ALA A 118 -15.96 -5.70 -15.79
C ALA A 118 -14.60 -5.03 -15.47
N PHE A 119 -13.89 -4.59 -16.52
CA PHE A 119 -12.73 -3.73 -16.35
C PHE A 119 -13.20 -2.39 -15.77
N PRO A 120 -12.54 -1.88 -14.71
CA PRO A 120 -13.11 -0.80 -13.92
C PRO A 120 -13.06 0.57 -14.60
N ILE A 121 -12.22 0.73 -15.64
CA ILE A 121 -12.06 2.02 -16.33
C ILE A 121 -12.92 2.00 -17.61
N PRO A 122 -13.99 2.80 -17.67
CA PRO A 122 -14.81 2.88 -18.87
C PRO A 122 -14.09 3.58 -20.01
N LEU A 123 -14.47 3.25 -21.24
CA LEU A 123 -14.02 3.91 -22.45
C LEU A 123 -15.08 4.90 -22.91
N LYS A 124 -14.72 6.16 -23.10
CA LYS A 124 -15.63 7.23 -23.54
C LYS A 124 -15.10 7.93 -24.78
N LYS A 125 -16.00 8.54 -25.54
CA LYS A 125 -15.62 9.44 -26.63
C LYS A 125 -15.28 10.82 -26.05
N ASN A 126 -14.16 11.36 -26.51
CA ASN A 126 -13.81 12.75 -26.26
C ASN A 126 -14.57 13.71 -27.21
N GLU A 127 -14.34 14.99 -27.08
CA GLU A 127 -14.97 16.03 -27.91
C GLU A 127 -14.65 15.88 -29.40
N SER A 128 -13.50 15.29 -29.75
CA SER A 128 -13.11 15.00 -31.14
C SER A 128 -13.71 13.70 -31.69
N GLY A 129 -14.55 13.02 -30.91
CA GLY A 129 -15.19 11.75 -31.29
C GLY A 129 -14.28 10.53 -31.22
N GLN A 130 -13.03 10.67 -30.71
CA GLN A 130 -12.08 9.59 -30.47
C GLN A 130 -12.35 8.94 -29.10
N TRP A 131 -12.01 7.66 -28.98
CA TRP A 131 -12.15 6.92 -27.74
C TRP A 131 -10.96 7.16 -26.82
N ALA A 132 -11.20 7.27 -25.51
CA ALA A 132 -10.20 7.34 -24.46
C ALA A 132 -10.71 6.66 -23.19
N PHE A 133 -9.79 6.08 -22.42
CA PHE A 133 -10.12 5.56 -21.08
C PHE A 133 -10.37 6.71 -20.10
N ASP A 134 -11.52 6.68 -19.42
CA ASP A 134 -11.90 7.65 -18.39
C ASP A 134 -11.41 7.16 -17.01
N ILE A 135 -10.13 7.44 -16.71
CA ILE A 135 -9.52 7.01 -15.44
C ILE A 135 -10.21 7.61 -14.22
N ALA A 136 -10.73 8.84 -14.35
CA ALA A 136 -11.43 9.50 -13.25
C ALA A 136 -12.71 8.77 -12.88
N ALA A 137 -13.47 8.29 -13.88
CA ALA A 137 -14.69 7.49 -13.65
C ALA A 137 -14.38 6.09 -13.08
N GLY A 138 -13.20 5.53 -13.35
CA GLY A 138 -12.80 4.22 -12.85
C GLY A 138 -12.11 4.24 -11.47
N ARG A 139 -11.73 5.42 -10.98
CA ARG A 139 -10.89 5.59 -9.80
C ARG A 139 -11.44 4.89 -8.55
N ASP A 140 -12.66 5.23 -8.17
CA ASP A 140 -13.27 4.77 -6.92
C ASP A 140 -13.47 3.25 -6.94
N GLU A 141 -13.81 2.68 -8.09
CA GLU A 141 -13.96 1.24 -8.27
C GLU A 141 -12.62 0.50 -8.15
N ILE A 142 -11.55 1.04 -8.75
CA ILE A 142 -10.19 0.46 -8.64
C ILE A 142 -9.75 0.44 -7.19
N LEU A 143 -9.89 1.58 -6.49
CA LEU A 143 -9.49 1.71 -5.09
C LEU A 143 -10.33 0.81 -4.19
N ALA A 144 -11.64 0.77 -4.36
CA ALA A 144 -12.54 -0.08 -3.57
C ALA A 144 -12.18 -1.57 -3.72
N ARG A 145 -11.94 -2.05 -4.96
CA ARG A 145 -11.53 -3.45 -5.21
C ARG A 145 -10.15 -3.77 -4.62
N ARG A 146 -9.20 -2.84 -4.73
CA ARG A 146 -7.85 -3.01 -4.19
C ARG A 146 -7.87 -3.04 -2.67
N ILE A 147 -8.44 -2.04 -2.05
CA ILE A 147 -8.54 -1.90 -0.59
C ILE A 147 -9.26 -3.10 0.01
N GLY A 148 -10.45 -3.44 -0.50
CA GLY A 148 -11.22 -4.56 0.04
C GLY A 148 -10.48 -5.90 -0.06
N ARG A 149 -9.81 -6.18 -1.19
CA ARG A 149 -9.01 -7.39 -1.34
C ARG A 149 -7.83 -7.41 -0.36
N ASN A 150 -7.14 -6.29 -0.20
CA ASN A 150 -5.98 -6.19 0.68
C ASN A 150 -6.38 -6.35 2.14
N GLU A 151 -7.45 -5.68 2.57
CA GLU A 151 -7.94 -5.77 3.96
C GLU A 151 -8.39 -7.19 4.31
N LEU A 152 -9.10 -7.87 3.42
CA LEU A 152 -9.47 -9.27 3.62
C LEU A 152 -8.23 -10.17 3.74
N ALA A 153 -7.26 -10.01 2.84
CA ALA A 153 -6.02 -10.79 2.90
C ALA A 153 -5.23 -10.53 4.20
N VAL A 154 -5.22 -9.28 4.68
CA VAL A 154 -4.53 -8.90 5.92
C VAL A 154 -5.20 -9.51 7.16
N ILE A 155 -6.52 -9.62 7.19
CA ILE A 155 -7.25 -10.32 8.25
C ILE A 155 -6.77 -11.78 8.35
N ASP A 156 -6.70 -12.48 7.21
CA ASP A 156 -6.19 -13.86 7.14
C ASP A 156 -4.72 -13.95 7.59
N VAL A 157 -3.88 -12.99 7.17
CA VAL A 157 -2.46 -12.93 7.58
C VAL A 157 -2.32 -12.70 9.08
N CYS A 158 -3.14 -11.83 9.68
CA CYS A 158 -3.14 -11.60 11.12
C CYS A 158 -3.45 -12.89 11.89
N GLY A 159 -4.45 -13.65 11.45
CA GLY A 159 -4.75 -14.98 12.01
C GLY A 159 -3.57 -15.96 11.88
N ALA A 160 -3.00 -16.07 10.69
CA ALA A 160 -1.85 -16.95 10.44
C ALA A 160 -0.60 -16.57 11.28
N LEU A 161 -0.38 -15.28 11.54
CA LEU A 161 0.69 -14.80 12.42
C LEU A 161 0.43 -15.19 13.88
N ALA A 162 -0.82 -15.09 14.36
CA ALA A 162 -1.19 -15.50 15.71
C ALA A 162 -1.01 -17.02 15.90
N ASP A 163 -1.44 -17.83 14.94
CA ASP A 163 -1.25 -19.28 14.94
C ASP A 163 0.24 -19.65 14.93
N ALA A 164 1.03 -19.01 14.09
CA ALA A 164 2.48 -19.23 14.04
C ALA A 164 3.17 -18.91 15.36
N GLN A 165 2.74 -17.88 16.08
CA GLN A 165 3.25 -17.56 17.41
C GLN A 165 2.85 -18.60 18.46
N ALA A 166 1.62 -19.09 18.40
CA ALA A 166 1.15 -20.15 19.29
C ALA A 166 1.95 -21.46 19.05
N GLU A 167 2.20 -21.83 17.79
CA GLU A 167 3.04 -22.97 17.43
C GLU A 167 4.48 -22.76 17.91
N TYR A 168 5.08 -21.60 17.67
CA TYR A 168 6.43 -21.27 18.14
C TYR A 168 6.54 -21.42 19.66
N PHE A 169 5.59 -20.89 20.41
CA PHE A 169 5.56 -20.97 21.87
C PHE A 169 5.41 -22.40 22.37
N SER A 170 4.69 -23.27 21.65
CA SER A 170 4.49 -24.67 22.02
C SER A 170 5.81 -25.48 21.99
N GLN A 171 6.76 -25.07 21.16
CA GLN A 171 8.07 -25.68 20.99
C GLN A 171 9.09 -25.03 21.94
N ARG A 172 10.14 -25.79 22.29
CA ARG A 172 11.26 -25.21 23.05
C ARG A 172 12.29 -24.70 22.05
N HIS A 173 12.46 -23.38 22.02
CA HIS A 173 13.43 -22.75 21.12
C HIS A 173 14.65 -22.25 21.89
N ASN A 174 15.84 -22.71 21.49
CA ASN A 174 17.20 -22.21 21.73
C ASN A 174 17.82 -22.32 23.13
N ASP A 175 17.06 -22.29 24.23
CA ASP A 175 17.65 -22.40 25.58
C ASP A 175 17.14 -23.58 26.43
N GLY A 176 16.16 -24.28 25.90
CA GLY A 176 15.67 -25.52 26.45
C GLY A 176 14.90 -25.46 27.79
N LYS A 177 14.76 -24.28 28.40
CA LYS A 177 14.20 -24.14 29.76
C LYS A 177 12.91 -23.34 29.84
N THR A 178 12.77 -22.25 29.08
CA THR A 178 11.61 -21.35 29.15
C THR A 178 10.95 -21.21 27.79
N LYS A 179 9.66 -21.54 27.72
CA LYS A 179 8.87 -21.27 26.52
C LYS A 179 8.73 -19.75 26.35
N HIS A 180 8.85 -19.27 25.13
CA HIS A 180 8.67 -17.89 24.78
C HIS A 180 8.16 -17.73 23.34
N TYR A 181 7.56 -16.60 23.03
CA TYR A 181 7.13 -16.23 21.70
C TYR A 181 8.33 -15.68 20.89
N ALA A 182 8.23 -15.74 19.58
CA ALA A 182 9.24 -15.18 18.69
C ALA A 182 9.24 -13.63 18.75
N LEU A 183 10.44 -13.04 18.67
CA LEU A 183 10.62 -11.59 18.64
C LEU A 183 10.74 -11.03 17.22
N LYS A 184 10.74 -11.90 16.20
CA LYS A 184 10.95 -11.54 14.80
C LYS A 184 10.05 -12.38 13.90
N PHE A 185 9.65 -11.83 12.77
CA PHE A 185 8.98 -12.60 11.72
C PHE A 185 9.97 -13.58 11.07
N ILE A 186 11.16 -13.09 10.72
CA ILE A 186 12.20 -13.88 10.04
C ILE A 186 13.38 -14.03 10.97
N SER A 187 13.85 -15.27 11.13
CA SER A 187 15.02 -15.60 11.95
C SER A 187 16.31 -15.03 11.37
N ASP A 188 17.26 -14.75 12.24
CA ASP A 188 18.62 -14.47 11.83
C ASP A 188 19.23 -15.72 11.14
N PRO A 189 20.14 -15.53 10.18
CA PRO A 189 20.75 -16.67 9.47
C PRO A 189 21.34 -17.72 10.44
N GLY A 190 20.96 -18.98 10.22
CA GLY A 190 21.44 -20.10 11.05
C GLY A 190 20.80 -20.23 12.43
N THR A 191 19.76 -19.43 12.73
CA THR A 191 19.03 -19.50 14.01
C THR A 191 17.56 -19.80 13.81
N GLN A 192 16.83 -20.01 14.91
CA GLN A 192 15.38 -20.18 14.95
C GLN A 192 14.76 -19.16 15.92
N ASN A 193 15.22 -17.91 15.90
CA ASN A 193 14.76 -16.85 16.80
C ASN A 193 13.64 -15.98 16.24
N GLY A 194 13.02 -16.40 15.15
CA GLY A 194 11.85 -15.77 14.52
C GLY A 194 10.84 -16.82 14.10
N LEU A 195 9.70 -16.42 13.55
CA LEU A 195 8.61 -17.30 13.11
C LEU A 195 8.94 -18.07 11.83
N TYR A 196 9.86 -17.55 11.02
CA TYR A 196 10.30 -18.18 9.78
C TYR A 196 11.81 -18.43 9.79
N TRP A 197 12.21 -19.63 9.41
CA TRP A 197 13.57 -20.03 9.02
C TRP A 197 13.49 -21.02 7.86
N GLN A 198 14.52 -21.08 7.07
CA GLN A 198 14.63 -22.07 6.02
C GLN A 198 14.92 -23.44 6.63
N SER A 199 13.96 -24.35 6.54
CA SER A 199 14.09 -25.73 7.05
C SER A 199 14.69 -26.61 5.98
N SER A 200 15.63 -27.50 6.36
CA SER A 200 16.12 -28.63 5.55
C SER A 200 15.34 -29.89 5.88
N GLU A 201 15.46 -30.91 5.02
CA GLU A 201 14.84 -32.20 5.25
C GLU A 201 15.30 -32.79 6.61
N GLY A 202 14.34 -33.26 7.42
CA GLY A 202 14.59 -33.77 8.77
C GLY A 202 14.75 -32.73 9.87
N GLN A 203 14.68 -31.45 9.56
CA GLN A 203 14.69 -30.36 10.53
C GLN A 203 13.26 -29.90 10.88
N PRO A 204 13.04 -29.31 12.08
CA PRO A 204 11.75 -28.71 12.43
C PRO A 204 11.30 -27.70 11.38
N ARG A 205 10.03 -27.75 11.00
CA ARG A 205 9.44 -26.76 10.11
C ARG A 205 9.25 -25.44 10.83
N SER A 206 9.42 -24.34 10.12
CA SER A 206 9.13 -23.03 10.68
C SER A 206 7.62 -22.80 10.76
N PRO A 207 7.11 -22.25 11.87
CA PRO A 207 5.67 -22.01 12.05
C PRO A 207 5.07 -21.16 10.94
N LEU A 208 5.81 -20.14 10.45
CA LEU A 208 5.36 -19.28 9.35
C LEU A 208 5.68 -19.84 7.95
N GLY A 209 6.21 -21.07 7.88
CA GLY A 209 6.58 -21.74 6.63
C GLY A 209 5.44 -21.80 5.60
N PRO A 210 4.21 -22.23 5.99
CA PRO A 210 3.07 -22.28 5.07
C PRO A 210 2.73 -20.91 4.46
N LEU A 211 2.67 -19.85 5.26
CA LEU A 211 2.40 -18.49 4.79
C LEU A 211 3.50 -17.98 3.85
N VAL A 212 4.77 -18.21 4.18
CA VAL A 212 5.90 -17.83 3.33
C VAL A 212 5.92 -18.61 2.02
N ALA A 213 5.58 -19.90 2.06
CA ALA A 213 5.45 -20.72 0.85
C ALA A 213 4.32 -20.18 -0.05
N PHE A 214 3.17 -19.87 0.51
CA PHE A 214 2.06 -19.23 -0.20
C PHE A 214 2.48 -17.88 -0.81
N ALA A 215 3.02 -16.97 0.00
CA ALA A 215 3.51 -15.67 -0.45
C ALA A 215 4.55 -15.79 -1.59
N SER A 216 5.38 -16.84 -1.56
CA SER A 216 6.37 -17.11 -2.62
C SER A 216 5.71 -17.48 -3.94
N THR A 217 4.56 -18.16 -3.93
CA THR A 217 3.81 -18.46 -5.16
C THR A 217 3.24 -17.20 -5.80
N GLU A 218 2.97 -16.18 -5.00
CA GLU A 218 2.53 -14.86 -5.48
C GLU A 218 3.69 -13.96 -5.92
N GLY A 219 4.94 -14.37 -5.65
CA GLY A 219 6.16 -13.65 -6.05
C GLY A 219 6.82 -12.84 -4.93
N TYR A 220 6.31 -12.87 -3.72
CA TYR A 220 6.97 -12.25 -2.56
C TYR A 220 8.20 -13.05 -2.13
N LYS A 221 9.17 -12.36 -1.53
CA LYS A 221 10.39 -12.97 -1.01
C LYS A 221 10.50 -12.76 0.49
N ALA A 222 10.70 -13.82 1.23
CA ALA A 222 11.00 -13.74 2.65
C ALA A 222 12.40 -13.13 2.84
N GLN A 223 12.47 -11.87 3.22
CA GLN A 223 13.70 -11.15 3.50
C GLN A 223 13.59 -10.42 4.83
N ALA A 224 14.57 -10.62 5.70
CA ALA A 224 14.71 -9.80 6.91
C ALA A 224 14.90 -8.33 6.49
N ASN A 225 14.19 -7.41 7.15
CA ASN A 225 14.21 -5.98 6.87
C ASN A 225 13.69 -5.57 5.47
N SER A 226 12.86 -6.39 4.85
CA SER A 226 12.16 -5.98 3.62
C SER A 226 11.23 -4.80 3.91
N HIS A 227 11.36 -3.74 3.12
CA HIS A 227 10.42 -2.61 3.09
C HIS A 227 9.34 -2.80 2.01
N VAL A 228 9.21 -4.03 1.48
CA VAL A 228 8.15 -4.36 0.53
C VAL A 228 6.92 -4.74 1.36
N PRO A 229 5.79 -4.08 1.15
CA PRO A 229 4.56 -4.44 1.84
C PRO A 229 4.08 -5.83 1.40
N PHE A 230 3.33 -6.51 2.26
CA PHE A 230 2.67 -7.75 1.94
C PHE A 230 1.16 -7.51 1.86
N HIS A 231 0.57 -7.78 0.70
CA HIS A 231 -0.80 -7.38 0.36
C HIS A 231 -1.10 -5.90 0.65
N GLY A 232 -0.12 -5.03 0.31
CA GLY A 232 -0.25 -3.59 0.51
C GLY A 232 -0.13 -3.10 1.96
N TYR A 233 0.32 -3.96 2.90
CA TYR A 233 0.40 -3.68 4.32
C TYR A 233 1.80 -3.92 4.89
N TYR A 234 2.15 -3.13 5.90
CA TYR A 234 3.28 -3.36 6.78
C TYR A 234 2.82 -3.97 8.09
N PHE A 235 3.69 -4.79 8.69
CA PHE A 235 3.43 -5.49 9.94
C PHE A 235 4.56 -5.25 10.94
N HIS A 236 4.24 -5.06 12.21
CA HIS A 236 5.23 -5.14 13.28
C HIS A 236 4.66 -5.76 14.56
N MET A 237 5.56 -6.23 15.43
CA MET A 237 5.21 -6.83 16.70
C MET A 237 5.03 -5.75 17.77
N LEU A 238 4.06 -5.96 18.65
CA LEU A 238 3.83 -5.16 19.84
C LEU A 238 4.34 -5.94 21.05
N ASN A 239 4.97 -5.26 21.98
CA ASN A 239 5.67 -5.90 23.10
C ASN A 239 4.93 -5.81 24.44
N ARG A 240 3.74 -5.23 24.47
CA ARG A 240 2.87 -5.08 25.65
C ARG A 240 1.42 -4.89 25.26
N GLN A 241 0.53 -4.96 26.24
CA GLN A 241 -0.87 -4.55 26.11
C GLN A 241 -1.20 -3.43 27.10
N GLY A 242 -2.15 -2.59 26.70
CA GLY A 242 -2.66 -1.49 27.48
C GLY A 242 -3.83 -1.87 28.39
N SER A 243 -4.38 -0.86 29.06
CA SER A 243 -5.40 -1.05 30.08
C SER A 243 -6.78 -1.46 29.55
N HIS A 244 -7.07 -1.19 28.28
CA HIS A 244 -8.34 -1.55 27.63
C HIS A 244 -8.35 -2.97 27.05
N ALA A 245 -7.19 -3.63 27.03
CA ALA A 245 -7.10 -5.03 26.63
C ALA A 245 -7.67 -5.94 27.73
N GLN A 246 -8.21 -7.09 27.32
CA GLN A 246 -8.68 -8.10 28.28
C GLN A 246 -7.54 -8.53 29.21
N GLY A 247 -7.77 -8.47 30.52
CA GLY A 247 -6.74 -8.75 31.54
C GLY A 247 -5.92 -7.53 31.96
N GLY A 248 -6.18 -6.34 31.40
CA GLY A 248 -5.52 -5.08 31.77
C GLY A 248 -4.11 -4.91 31.24
N ALA A 249 -3.44 -3.84 31.63
CA ALA A 249 -2.08 -3.53 31.18
C ALA A 249 -1.08 -4.60 31.60
N LYS A 250 -0.24 -5.04 30.65
CA LYS A 250 0.74 -6.11 30.87
C LYS A 250 1.93 -5.95 29.92
N ASP A 251 3.13 -6.04 30.45
CA ASP A 251 4.34 -6.16 29.63
C ASP A 251 4.49 -7.62 29.16
N TYR A 252 4.66 -7.81 27.87
CA TYR A 252 4.91 -9.13 27.30
C TYR A 252 6.36 -9.59 27.49
N MET A 253 7.26 -8.64 27.73
CA MET A 253 8.70 -8.88 27.85
C MET A 253 9.11 -9.13 29.29
N VAL A 254 9.86 -10.21 29.53
CA VAL A 254 10.54 -10.52 30.80
C VAL A 254 11.94 -11.01 30.46
N ASP A 255 12.95 -10.37 31.02
CA ASP A 255 14.37 -10.71 30.84
C ASP A 255 14.77 -10.86 29.35
N GLY A 256 14.24 -9.96 28.50
CA GLY A 256 14.52 -9.95 27.07
C GLY A 256 13.78 -11.02 26.26
N LYS A 257 12.86 -11.79 26.88
CA LYS A 257 12.03 -12.80 26.24
C LYS A 257 10.56 -12.40 26.28
N MET A 258 9.83 -12.68 25.23
CA MET A 258 8.37 -12.46 25.14
C MET A 258 7.66 -13.68 25.71
N VAL A 259 7.27 -13.64 26.99
CA VAL A 259 6.69 -14.80 27.70
C VAL A 259 5.26 -14.61 28.16
N ASN A 260 4.79 -13.37 28.33
CA ASN A 260 3.49 -13.06 28.90
C ASN A 260 2.39 -12.84 27.85
N GLY A 261 2.69 -12.97 26.58
CA GLY A 261 1.78 -12.73 25.47
C GLY A 261 2.52 -12.16 24.26
N PHE A 262 1.78 -11.84 23.22
CA PHE A 262 2.25 -11.16 22.03
C PHE A 262 1.12 -10.35 21.42
N ALA A 263 1.43 -9.42 20.54
CA ALA A 263 0.47 -8.82 19.64
C ALA A 263 1.18 -8.35 18.36
N PHE A 264 0.37 -8.08 17.34
CA PHE A 264 0.81 -7.50 16.07
C PHE A 264 -0.05 -6.31 15.69
N ILE A 265 0.52 -5.43 14.91
CA ILE A 265 -0.21 -4.40 14.18
C ILE A 265 0.08 -4.57 12.69
N ALA A 266 -0.97 -4.39 11.87
CA ALA A 266 -0.90 -4.31 10.42
C ALA A 266 -1.51 -2.97 9.98
N TYR A 267 -0.80 -2.21 9.15
CA TYR A 267 -1.26 -0.93 8.66
C TYR A 267 -0.94 -0.73 7.19
N PRO A 268 -1.78 0.00 6.42
CA PRO A 268 -1.60 0.17 4.99
C PRO A 268 -0.30 0.90 4.67
N ALA A 269 0.40 0.45 3.62
CA ALA A 269 1.59 1.10 3.11
C ALA A 269 1.28 2.51 2.57
N GLU A 270 0.09 2.67 1.96
CA GLU A 270 -0.45 3.94 1.49
C GLU A 270 -1.92 4.05 1.88
N TYR A 271 -2.22 4.94 2.85
CA TYR A 271 -3.59 5.19 3.29
C TYR A 271 -4.49 5.67 2.13
N GLY A 272 -5.66 5.03 1.98
CA GLY A 272 -6.62 5.35 0.91
C GLY A 272 -6.21 4.83 -0.48
N ASN A 273 -5.09 4.14 -0.60
CA ASN A 273 -4.65 3.47 -1.83
C ASN A 273 -4.46 1.96 -1.61
N SER A 274 -3.62 1.54 -0.69
CA SER A 274 -3.43 0.11 -0.40
C SER A 274 -4.37 -0.42 0.68
N GLY A 275 -4.91 0.44 1.55
CA GLY A 275 -5.87 0.14 2.59
C GLY A 275 -6.34 1.39 3.32
N VAL A 276 -7.38 1.26 4.13
CA VAL A 276 -7.93 2.28 5.03
C VAL A 276 -7.76 1.84 6.47
N MET A 277 -8.15 0.60 6.79
CA MET A 277 -8.14 0.09 8.15
C MET A 277 -6.74 -0.31 8.62
N THR A 278 -6.43 -0.01 9.86
CA THR A 278 -5.30 -0.55 10.61
C THR A 278 -5.83 -1.65 11.52
N PHE A 279 -5.11 -2.76 11.64
CA PHE A 279 -5.51 -3.93 12.41
C PHE A 279 -4.54 -4.18 13.55
N ILE A 280 -5.07 -4.60 14.71
CA ILE A 280 -4.27 -5.12 15.84
C ILE A 280 -4.84 -6.47 16.27
N ILE A 281 -3.96 -7.45 16.53
CA ILE A 281 -4.32 -8.78 17.00
C ILE A 281 -3.41 -9.20 18.17
N ASN A 282 -3.97 -9.91 19.14
CA ASN A 282 -3.23 -10.40 20.30
C ASN A 282 -3.15 -11.95 20.38
N GLN A 283 -2.56 -12.47 21.42
CA GLN A 283 -2.39 -13.89 21.69
C GLN A 283 -3.70 -14.68 21.86
N ASP A 284 -4.81 -14.00 22.09
CA ASP A 284 -6.13 -14.63 22.25
C ASP A 284 -6.89 -14.67 20.91
N GLY A 285 -6.27 -14.22 19.81
CA GLY A 285 -6.89 -14.10 18.50
C GLY A 285 -7.86 -12.92 18.40
N ALA A 286 -7.89 -12.05 19.41
CA ALA A 286 -8.77 -10.88 19.40
C ALA A 286 -8.25 -9.85 18.37
N LEU A 287 -8.95 -9.76 17.25
CA LEU A 287 -8.64 -8.90 16.12
C LEU A 287 -9.53 -7.65 16.14
N PHE A 288 -8.92 -6.49 16.08
CA PHE A 288 -9.60 -5.19 16.01
C PHE A 288 -9.11 -4.39 14.82
N GLN A 289 -9.96 -3.49 14.33
CA GLN A 289 -9.66 -2.56 13.24
C GLN A 289 -10.01 -1.12 13.62
N LYS A 290 -9.26 -0.16 13.05
CA LYS A 290 -9.50 1.28 13.22
C LYS A 290 -9.00 2.03 12.00
N ASP A 291 -9.78 3.01 11.52
CA ASP A 291 -9.30 4.01 10.57
C ASP A 291 -8.50 5.07 11.33
N LEU A 292 -7.19 5.12 11.11
CA LEU A 292 -6.27 6.10 11.71
C LEU A 292 -6.15 7.39 10.87
N GLY A 293 -6.81 7.44 9.69
CA GLY A 293 -6.81 8.59 8.81
C GLY A 293 -5.51 8.78 8.03
N LYS A 294 -5.33 9.98 7.48
CA LYS A 294 -4.22 10.28 6.55
C LYS A 294 -2.82 10.18 7.16
N THR A 295 -2.71 10.19 8.48
CA THR A 295 -1.45 10.04 9.22
C THR A 295 -1.22 8.62 9.70
N THR A 296 -1.86 7.63 9.08
CA THR A 296 -1.80 6.22 9.50
C THR A 296 -0.38 5.71 9.64
N ALA A 297 0.52 6.01 8.69
CA ALA A 297 1.88 5.50 8.73
C ALA A 297 2.65 5.97 9.99
N GLU A 298 2.58 7.27 10.31
CA GLU A 298 3.24 7.83 11.50
C GLU A 298 2.56 7.35 12.79
N THR A 299 1.23 7.34 12.80
CA THR A 299 0.45 6.94 13.97
C THR A 299 0.67 5.45 14.28
N ALA A 300 0.58 4.58 13.29
CA ALA A 300 0.76 3.15 13.45
C ALA A 300 2.20 2.80 13.86
N ALA A 301 3.21 3.47 13.29
CA ALA A 301 4.61 3.28 13.68
C ALA A 301 4.89 3.65 15.15
N ALA A 302 4.11 4.55 15.74
CA ALA A 302 4.21 4.96 17.14
C ALA A 302 3.46 4.01 18.10
N ILE A 303 2.52 3.19 17.60
CA ILE A 303 1.79 2.21 18.42
C ILE A 303 2.74 1.08 18.78
N ASN A 304 2.96 0.87 20.08
CA ASN A 304 3.84 -0.17 20.61
C ASN A 304 3.13 -1.11 21.61
N GLU A 305 1.81 -0.93 21.79
CA GLU A 305 0.98 -1.72 22.68
C GLU A 305 -0.34 -2.11 22.00
N PHE A 306 -0.83 -3.29 22.34
CA PHE A 306 -2.18 -3.73 22.00
C PHE A 306 -3.15 -3.10 23.01
N ASP A 307 -3.81 -2.04 22.62
CA ASP A 307 -4.78 -1.34 23.48
C ASP A 307 -6.04 -0.97 22.68
N PRO A 308 -7.06 -1.86 22.62
CA PRO A 308 -8.29 -1.62 21.89
C PRO A 308 -9.20 -0.62 22.62
N GLU A 309 -8.68 0.59 22.84
CA GLU A 309 -9.43 1.72 23.39
C GLU A 309 -10.54 2.20 22.43
N SER A 310 -11.24 3.26 22.80
CA SER A 310 -12.31 3.85 21.99
C SER A 310 -11.93 4.08 20.53
N GLY A 311 -12.79 3.64 19.62
CA GLY A 311 -12.62 3.72 18.18
C GLY A 311 -12.01 2.48 17.51
N TRP A 312 -11.48 1.53 18.28
CA TRP A 312 -11.19 0.20 17.77
C TRP A 312 -12.46 -0.65 17.76
N VAL A 313 -12.74 -1.29 16.64
CA VAL A 313 -13.92 -2.12 16.43
C VAL A 313 -13.47 -3.57 16.22
N PRO A 314 -14.06 -4.57 16.90
CA PRO A 314 -13.77 -5.97 16.63
C PRO A 314 -14.03 -6.29 15.15
N VAL A 315 -13.18 -7.11 14.55
CA VAL A 315 -13.43 -7.70 13.23
C VAL A 315 -14.31 -8.92 13.46
N GLU A 316 -15.50 -8.91 12.88
CA GLU A 316 -16.42 -10.06 12.90
C GLU A 316 -15.97 -11.07 11.82
N GLU A 317 -15.96 -12.37 12.16
CA GLU A 317 -15.67 -13.48 11.26
C GLU A 317 -16.82 -13.70 10.25
#